data_dcfcbb60c659929a3fba1aee39403031
#
_entry.id   dcfcbb60c659929a3fba1aee39403031
#
_cell.length_a   1.000
_cell.length_b   1.000
_cell.length_c   1.000
_cell.angle_alpha   90.00
_cell.angle_beta   90.00
_cell.angle_gamma   90.00
#
_symmetry.space_group_name_H-M   'P 1'
#
loop_
_entity.id
_entity.type
_entity.pdbx_description
1 polymer ?
#
loop_
_entity_poly.entity_id
_entity_poly.type
_entity_poly.pdbx_seq_one_letter_code
_entity_poly.pdbx_strand_id
1 'polypeptide(L)'
;MSQINAGKFIASTGVEFPSYTESNKPTNLGTGATIYNSTNEELETWNGSEWMVIGGGSDPDGSSQDKAATNAAAILAVNPTASDGAYWINLPSVGPKQIYCAMSSNHLGGGGWMLAWKCTRGSTFGYNSNYWTSDNVYNETSGLNLNDGDHKNHAFNHYVASTIAAVFPDLNNGGQSSVPYSAWTWKQSGVGQTALSRLQSNQTLSTNPRGESSQSGSGFSNQNGYQWYGFNYTGNNSNRVRWGFGWNNEGDQGSNDVSGGIAPVRSGNSAGDHIYCCQGTTGVNRSIRAEIWVQ
;
A
#
# COMPACT_ATOMS: atom_id res chain seq x y z
N MET A 1 -31.67 28.40 37.02
CA MET A 1 -31.04 28.17 35.69
C MET A 1 -32.09 28.42 34.63
N SER A 2 -31.80 29.30 33.67
CA SER A 2 -32.71 29.56 32.55
C SER A 2 -32.56 28.49 31.51
N GLN A 3 -33.60 27.77 31.19
CA GLN A 3 -33.64 26.83 30.07
C GLN A 3 -34.06 27.57 28.80
N ILE A 4 -33.30 27.43 27.74
CA ILE A 4 -33.70 27.89 26.39
C ILE A 4 -34.36 26.71 25.69
N ASN A 5 -35.64 26.72 25.51
CA ASN A 5 -36.40 25.76 24.72
C ASN A 5 -36.58 26.31 23.29
N ALA A 6 -35.61 26.19 22.44
CA ALA A 6 -35.67 26.62 21.04
C ALA A 6 -35.30 25.48 20.10
N GLY A 7 -36.09 25.28 19.05
CA GLY A 7 -35.75 24.28 18.01
C GLY A 7 -34.50 24.61 17.19
N LYS A 8 -33.99 25.85 17.32
CA LYS A 8 -32.73 26.29 16.70
C LYS A 8 -32.14 27.45 17.51
N PHE A 9 -30.88 27.35 17.89
CA PHE A 9 -30.11 28.43 18.49
C PHE A 9 -29.20 29.06 17.43
N ILE A 10 -29.29 30.40 17.25
CA ILE A 10 -28.40 31.14 16.35
C ILE A 10 -27.72 32.22 17.18
N ALA A 11 -26.40 32.13 17.32
CA ALA A 11 -25.60 33.15 17.95
C ALA A 11 -24.86 33.96 16.87
N SER A 12 -24.93 35.30 16.97
CA SER A 12 -24.27 36.22 16.03
C SER A 12 -22.80 36.52 16.37
N THR A 13 -22.39 36.24 17.61
CA THR A 13 -21.06 36.60 18.13
C THR A 13 -20.26 35.42 18.72
N GLY A 14 -20.81 34.23 18.70
CA GLY A 14 -20.21 33.03 19.28
C GLY A 14 -21.02 32.45 20.45
N VAL A 15 -20.67 31.27 20.87
CA VAL A 15 -21.22 30.58 22.04
C VAL A 15 -20.08 30.28 22.98
N GLU A 16 -20.20 30.74 24.24
CA GLU A 16 -19.27 30.40 25.30
C GLU A 16 -19.80 29.17 26.07
N PHE A 17 -18.98 28.18 26.25
CA PHE A 17 -19.30 27.02 27.06
C PHE A 17 -18.65 27.15 28.46
N PRO A 18 -19.29 26.60 29.52
CA PRO A 18 -18.64 26.51 30.82
C PRO A 18 -17.28 25.82 30.72
N SER A 19 -16.26 26.43 31.32
CA SER A 19 -14.89 25.92 31.28
C SER A 19 -14.53 25.21 32.57
N TYR A 20 -13.98 23.99 32.45
CA TYR A 20 -13.51 23.17 33.57
C TYR A 20 -12.15 22.58 33.26
N THR A 21 -11.32 22.39 34.30
CA THR A 21 -10.13 21.56 34.16
C THR A 21 -10.50 20.07 34.22
N GLU A 22 -9.64 19.19 33.72
CA GLU A 22 -9.84 17.73 33.74
C GLU A 22 -10.25 17.22 35.12
N SER A 23 -9.63 17.72 36.17
CA SER A 23 -9.88 17.30 37.55
C SER A 23 -11.17 17.85 38.18
N ASN A 24 -11.78 18.85 37.59
CA ASN A 24 -12.96 19.55 38.14
C ASN A 24 -14.21 19.42 37.30
N LYS A 25 -14.23 18.50 36.33
CA LYS A 25 -15.41 18.26 35.53
C LYS A 25 -16.59 17.77 36.36
N PRO A 26 -17.79 18.34 36.20
CA PRO A 26 -18.97 17.90 36.95
C PRO A 26 -19.43 16.52 36.46
N THR A 27 -19.90 15.67 37.38
CA THR A 27 -20.36 14.30 37.07
C THR A 27 -21.87 14.11 37.13
N ASN A 28 -22.63 15.14 37.44
CA ASN A 28 -24.10 15.07 37.64
C ASN A 28 -24.82 15.99 36.68
N LEU A 29 -24.55 15.90 35.40
CA LEU A 29 -25.21 16.67 34.37
C LEU A 29 -26.15 15.79 33.53
N GLY A 30 -27.14 16.45 32.91
CA GLY A 30 -27.98 15.77 31.92
C GLY A 30 -27.18 15.39 30.67
N THR A 31 -27.52 14.25 30.06
CA THR A 31 -26.97 13.82 28.76
C THR A 31 -27.06 14.95 27.73
N GLY A 32 -25.96 15.22 27.02
CA GLY A 32 -25.85 16.32 26.07
C GLY A 32 -25.35 17.64 26.67
N ALA A 33 -25.07 17.69 27.99
CA ALA A 33 -24.40 18.86 28.58
C ALA A 33 -22.98 19.00 27.94
N THR A 34 -22.63 20.22 27.57
CA THR A 34 -21.38 20.53 26.87
C THR A 34 -20.53 21.51 27.69
N ILE A 35 -19.25 21.24 27.77
CA ILE A 35 -18.24 22.07 28.44
C ILE A 35 -17.01 22.28 27.55
N TYR A 36 -16.18 23.26 27.90
CA TYR A 36 -14.83 23.39 27.42
C TYR A 36 -13.87 22.84 28.48
N ASN A 37 -13.09 21.82 28.12
CA ASN A 37 -12.02 21.29 28.96
C ASN A 37 -10.77 22.14 28.75
N SER A 38 -10.43 22.98 29.75
CA SER A 38 -9.30 23.89 29.66
C SER A 38 -7.94 23.23 29.88
N THR A 39 -7.91 21.97 30.32
CA THR A 39 -6.66 21.20 30.42
C THR A 39 -6.25 20.62 29.07
N ASN A 40 -7.23 20.12 28.33
CA ASN A 40 -7.02 19.45 27.04
C ASN A 40 -7.32 20.38 25.85
N GLU A 41 -7.83 21.59 26.10
CA GLU A 41 -8.22 22.59 25.10
C GLU A 41 -9.27 22.12 24.11
N GLU A 42 -10.28 21.35 24.59
CA GLU A 42 -11.29 20.73 23.74
C GLU A 42 -12.70 20.89 24.28
N LEU A 43 -13.71 20.81 23.37
CA LEU A 43 -15.11 20.75 23.77
C LEU A 43 -15.50 19.31 24.06
N GLU A 44 -16.22 19.09 25.18
CA GLU A 44 -16.70 17.77 25.57
C GLU A 44 -18.20 17.80 25.84
N THR A 45 -18.86 16.66 25.57
CA THR A 45 -20.27 16.43 25.90
C THR A 45 -20.43 15.23 26.84
N TRP A 46 -21.36 15.34 27.79
CA TRP A 46 -21.70 14.27 28.69
C TRP A 46 -22.65 13.26 28.04
N ASN A 47 -22.28 11.99 27.91
CA ASN A 47 -23.13 10.95 27.32
C ASN A 47 -24.08 10.27 28.31
N GLY A 48 -24.04 10.68 29.59
CA GLY A 48 -24.78 10.08 30.69
C GLY A 48 -23.90 9.24 31.62
N SER A 49 -22.67 8.89 31.22
CA SER A 49 -21.73 8.11 32.00
C SER A 49 -20.30 8.70 32.02
N GLU A 50 -19.91 9.34 30.92
CA GLU A 50 -18.55 9.90 30.74
C GLU A 50 -18.57 11.13 29.84
N TRP A 51 -17.50 11.92 29.90
CA TRP A 51 -17.27 13.06 29.01
C TRP A 51 -16.65 12.59 27.69
N MET A 52 -17.31 12.94 26.58
CA MET A 52 -16.87 12.63 25.23
C MET A 52 -16.47 13.90 24.50
N VAL A 53 -15.37 13.91 23.80
CA VAL A 53 -14.89 15.05 23.03
C VAL A 53 -15.81 15.33 21.85
N ILE A 54 -16.27 16.61 21.71
CA ILE A 54 -17.10 17.04 20.59
C ILE A 54 -16.21 17.47 19.44
N GLY A 55 -16.32 16.79 18.31
CA GLY A 55 -15.54 17.12 17.12
C GLY A 55 -14.06 16.75 17.22
N GLY A 56 -13.64 16.29 18.39
CA GLY A 56 -12.35 15.69 18.64
C GLY A 56 -12.44 14.18 18.48
N GLY A 57 -12.69 13.71 17.31
CA GLY A 57 -12.02 12.49 16.94
C GLY A 57 -10.54 12.85 17.07
N SER A 58 -9.85 12.29 18.05
CA SER A 58 -8.39 12.40 18.12
C SER A 58 -7.86 12.22 16.69
N ASP A 59 -7.02 13.14 16.25
CA ASP A 59 -6.50 13.15 14.89
C ASP A 59 -6.19 11.71 14.43
N PRO A 60 -6.63 11.30 13.27
CA PRO A 60 -6.47 9.92 12.80
C PRO A 60 -5.00 9.63 12.50
N ASP A 61 -4.22 9.55 13.56
CA ASP A 61 -2.76 9.35 13.54
C ASP A 61 -2.36 7.87 13.36
N GLY A 62 -3.34 6.97 13.30
CA GLY A 62 -3.11 5.53 13.13
C GLY A 62 -2.55 4.81 14.36
N SER A 63 -2.43 5.47 15.51
CA SER A 63 -1.82 4.88 16.71
C SER A 63 -2.70 3.81 17.39
N SER A 64 -4.02 3.88 17.19
CA SER A 64 -4.99 2.92 17.71
C SER A 64 -6.10 2.67 16.69
N GLN A 65 -6.92 1.66 16.95
CA GLN A 65 -8.06 1.33 16.11
C GLN A 65 -9.06 2.50 16.00
N ASP A 66 -9.28 3.21 17.10
CA ASP A 66 -10.21 4.36 17.14
C ASP A 66 -9.63 5.59 16.45
N LYS A 67 -8.31 5.63 16.29
CA LYS A 67 -7.56 6.68 15.56
C LYS A 67 -7.10 6.22 14.17
N ALA A 68 -7.77 5.22 13.62
CA ALA A 68 -7.38 4.70 12.32
C ALA A 68 -7.49 5.76 11.22
N ALA A 69 -6.38 5.98 10.53
CA ALA A 69 -6.30 6.94 9.42
C ALA A 69 -6.79 6.32 8.11
N THR A 70 -7.16 7.15 7.15
CA THR A 70 -7.60 6.67 5.83
C THR A 70 -6.46 6.07 5.00
N ASN A 71 -5.23 6.50 5.23
CA ASN A 71 -4.01 5.99 4.60
C ASN A 71 -2.77 6.54 5.31
N ALA A 72 -1.60 6.08 4.90
CA ALA A 72 -0.32 6.52 5.48
C ALA A 72 -0.01 8.01 5.23
N ALA A 73 -0.45 8.59 4.12
CA ALA A 73 -0.27 10.02 3.85
C ALA A 73 -1.11 10.89 4.81
N ALA A 74 -2.30 10.43 5.20
CA ALA A 74 -3.13 11.10 6.20
C ALA A 74 -2.44 11.11 7.58
N ILE A 75 -1.75 10.03 7.95
CA ILE A 75 -0.95 10.01 9.18
C ILE A 75 0.16 11.05 9.13
N LEU A 76 0.88 11.15 8.01
CA LEU A 76 1.93 12.16 7.84
C LEU A 76 1.40 13.59 7.85
N ALA A 77 0.16 13.82 7.43
CA ALA A 77 -0.46 15.13 7.49
C ALA A 77 -0.71 15.58 8.93
N VAL A 78 -1.03 14.63 9.83
CA VAL A 78 -1.24 14.87 11.25
C VAL A 78 0.07 14.85 12.02
N ASN A 79 0.95 13.89 11.72
CA ASN A 79 2.26 13.72 12.34
C ASN A 79 3.36 13.62 11.27
N PRO A 80 3.94 14.75 10.85
CA PRO A 80 4.99 14.78 9.83
C PRO A 80 6.29 14.06 10.23
N THR A 81 6.45 13.72 11.49
CA THR A 81 7.62 13.02 12.03
C THR A 81 7.35 11.54 12.30
N ALA A 82 6.20 11.01 11.85
CA ALA A 82 5.87 9.61 12.00
C ALA A 82 6.96 8.72 11.38
N SER A 83 7.35 7.67 12.10
CA SER A 83 8.36 6.71 11.67
C SER A 83 7.74 5.54 10.92
N ASP A 84 8.55 4.84 10.11
CA ASP A 84 8.12 3.59 9.49
C ASP A 84 7.65 2.58 10.53
N GLY A 85 6.54 1.91 10.28
CA GLY A 85 5.96 0.97 11.24
C GLY A 85 4.52 0.56 10.93
N ALA A 86 3.94 -0.23 11.83
CA ALA A 86 2.55 -0.68 11.72
C ALA A 86 1.59 0.37 12.29
N TYR A 87 0.60 0.76 11.49
CA TYR A 87 -0.42 1.74 11.84
C TYR A 87 -1.81 1.19 11.58
N TRP A 88 -2.80 1.71 12.28
CA TRP A 88 -4.19 1.43 12.02
C TRP A 88 -4.69 2.27 10.84
N ILE A 89 -5.17 1.57 9.81
CA ILE A 89 -5.72 2.15 8.59
C ILE A 89 -7.17 1.72 8.45
N ASN A 90 -8.06 2.69 8.28
CA ASN A 90 -9.48 2.46 8.04
C ASN A 90 -9.72 2.21 6.55
N LEU A 91 -9.75 0.95 6.15
CA LEU A 91 -9.91 0.55 4.75
C LEU A 91 -11.38 0.54 4.33
N PRO A 92 -11.70 0.96 3.09
CA PRO A 92 -13.04 0.86 2.55
C PRO A 92 -13.60 -0.57 2.67
N SER A 93 -14.86 -0.69 3.09
CA SER A 93 -15.63 -1.95 3.21
C SER A 93 -15.08 -2.98 4.22
N VAL A 94 -13.95 -2.72 4.87
CA VAL A 94 -13.29 -3.65 5.82
C VAL A 94 -13.16 -3.06 7.21
N GLY A 95 -13.05 -1.72 7.29
CA GLY A 95 -12.78 -1.01 8.54
C GLY A 95 -11.30 -1.01 8.94
N PRO A 96 -11.00 -0.70 10.22
CA PRO A 96 -9.65 -0.55 10.71
C PRO A 96 -8.85 -1.86 10.66
N LYS A 97 -7.65 -1.80 10.05
CA LYS A 97 -6.66 -2.88 10.00
C LYS A 97 -5.27 -2.33 10.27
N GLN A 98 -4.43 -3.13 10.91
CA GLN A 98 -3.01 -2.78 11.02
C GLN A 98 -2.30 -3.05 9.71
N ILE A 99 -1.56 -2.06 9.22
CA ILE A 99 -0.79 -2.12 7.98
C ILE A 99 0.57 -1.49 8.23
N TYR A 100 1.62 -2.13 7.73
CA TYR A 100 2.94 -1.53 7.76
C TYR A 100 3.00 -0.36 6.77
N CYS A 101 3.43 0.80 7.27
CA CYS A 101 3.52 2.03 6.50
C CYS A 101 4.97 2.50 6.43
N ALA A 102 5.39 2.90 5.24
CA ALA A 102 6.67 3.57 5.01
C ALA A 102 6.42 5.08 5.03
N MET A 103 6.91 5.75 6.05
CA MET A 103 6.73 7.18 6.29
C MET A 103 7.87 8.01 5.71
N SER A 104 9.05 7.40 5.57
CA SER A 104 10.27 8.11 5.16
C SER A 104 11.08 7.37 4.09
N SER A 105 10.47 6.41 3.38
CA SER A 105 11.20 5.48 2.51
C SER A 105 11.92 6.15 1.33
N ASN A 106 13.20 5.89 1.22
CA ASN A 106 14.04 6.33 0.10
C ASN A 106 13.78 5.53 -1.20
N HIS A 107 13.41 4.26 -1.10
CA HIS A 107 13.17 3.39 -2.26
C HIS A 107 11.88 3.77 -3.01
N LEU A 108 10.93 4.31 -2.28
CA LEU A 108 9.64 4.71 -2.81
C LEU A 108 9.60 6.20 -3.20
N GLY A 109 10.67 6.96 -2.91
CA GLY A 109 10.77 8.37 -3.28
C GLY A 109 9.86 9.27 -2.45
N GLY A 110 9.74 8.98 -1.16
CA GLY A 110 8.94 9.72 -0.19
C GLY A 110 8.16 8.78 0.72
N GLY A 111 7.52 9.36 1.74
CA GLY A 111 6.68 8.64 2.69
C GLY A 111 5.22 8.53 2.25
N GLY A 112 4.40 7.93 3.11
CA GLY A 112 2.97 7.80 2.89
C GLY A 112 2.55 6.54 2.13
N TRP A 113 3.38 5.51 2.12
CA TRP A 113 3.11 4.23 1.46
C TRP A 113 2.63 3.17 2.43
N MET A 114 1.75 2.31 1.98
CA MET A 114 1.22 1.16 2.70
C MET A 114 1.69 -0.13 2.04
N LEU A 115 2.28 -1.05 2.82
CA LEU A 115 2.62 -2.39 2.34
C LEU A 115 1.34 -3.18 2.12
N ALA A 116 1.11 -3.60 0.89
CA ALA A 116 -0.10 -4.34 0.53
C ALA A 116 0.16 -5.84 0.34
N TRP A 117 1.36 -6.19 -0.09
CA TRP A 117 1.78 -7.55 -0.37
C TRP A 117 3.30 -7.67 -0.30
N LYS A 118 3.78 -8.81 0.15
CA LYS A 118 5.19 -9.19 0.02
C LYS A 118 5.33 -10.69 -0.14
N CYS A 119 6.41 -11.11 -0.75
CA CYS A 119 6.77 -12.52 -0.83
C CYS A 119 8.27 -12.73 -0.73
N THR A 120 8.63 -13.96 -0.39
CA THR A 120 9.92 -14.56 -0.69
C THR A 120 9.81 -15.42 -1.94
N ARG A 121 10.93 -15.98 -2.41
CA ARG A 121 10.89 -16.96 -3.49
C ARG A 121 10.19 -18.24 -3.01
N GLY A 122 9.05 -18.55 -3.58
CA GLY A 122 8.22 -19.69 -3.22
C GLY A 122 6.98 -19.73 -4.08
N SER A 123 6.13 -20.72 -3.91
CA SER A 123 4.97 -20.93 -4.78
C SER A 123 3.66 -20.34 -4.26
N THR A 124 3.65 -19.71 -3.09
CA THR A 124 2.42 -19.18 -2.47
C THR A 124 1.68 -18.24 -3.43
N PHE A 125 2.40 -17.35 -4.08
CA PHE A 125 1.87 -16.39 -5.03
C PHE A 125 2.33 -16.67 -6.47
N GLY A 126 2.45 -17.94 -6.85
CA GLY A 126 2.66 -18.29 -8.26
C GLY A 126 1.57 -17.71 -9.16
N TYR A 127 1.81 -17.61 -10.46
CA TYR A 127 0.93 -16.93 -11.42
C TYR A 127 -0.54 -17.32 -11.32
N ASN A 128 -0.83 -18.61 -11.13
CA ASN A 128 -2.18 -19.17 -11.04
C ASN A 128 -2.74 -19.20 -9.61
N SER A 129 -2.03 -18.63 -8.64
CA SER A 129 -2.53 -18.56 -7.28
C SER A 129 -3.84 -17.78 -7.21
N ASN A 130 -4.81 -18.29 -6.45
CA ASN A 130 -6.11 -17.64 -6.25
C ASN A 130 -6.00 -16.32 -5.48
N TYR A 131 -4.89 -16.07 -4.79
CA TYR A 131 -4.64 -14.78 -4.14
C TYR A 131 -4.58 -13.60 -5.13
N TRP A 132 -4.30 -13.84 -6.41
CA TRP A 132 -4.34 -12.80 -7.44
C TRP A 132 -5.76 -12.48 -7.94
N THR A 133 -6.74 -13.33 -7.65
CA THR A 133 -8.09 -13.24 -8.23
C THR A 133 -9.20 -13.28 -7.18
N SER A 134 -8.88 -13.26 -5.91
CA SER A 134 -9.84 -13.27 -4.80
C SER A 134 -9.47 -12.24 -3.72
N ASP A 135 -10.45 -11.95 -2.86
CA ASP A 135 -10.27 -11.11 -1.67
C ASP A 135 -9.54 -11.82 -0.52
N ASN A 136 -9.10 -13.07 -0.72
CA ASN A 136 -8.36 -13.78 0.30
C ASN A 136 -7.10 -13.03 0.69
N VAL A 137 -6.88 -12.90 1.98
CA VAL A 137 -5.65 -12.40 2.59
C VAL A 137 -4.76 -13.57 3.01
N TYR A 138 -3.50 -13.31 3.22
CA TYR A 138 -2.54 -14.33 3.62
C TYR A 138 -1.59 -13.79 4.69
N ASN A 139 -1.55 -14.50 5.82
CA ASN A 139 -0.58 -14.27 6.89
C ASN A 139 -0.43 -12.79 7.28
N GLU A 140 -1.54 -12.15 7.65
CA GLU A 140 -1.62 -10.69 7.86
C GLU A 140 -0.62 -10.17 8.90
N THR A 141 -0.33 -10.96 9.94
CA THR A 141 0.63 -10.57 10.98
C THR A 141 2.08 -10.49 10.47
N SER A 142 2.44 -11.29 9.46
CA SER A 142 3.75 -11.20 8.80
C SER A 142 3.95 -9.88 8.05
N GLY A 143 2.88 -9.19 7.68
CA GLY A 143 2.91 -7.92 6.99
C GLY A 143 3.11 -6.70 7.88
N LEU A 144 3.21 -6.88 9.19
CA LEU A 144 3.43 -5.77 10.14
C LEU A 144 4.92 -5.39 10.29
N ASN A 145 5.78 -5.98 9.48
CA ASN A 145 7.21 -5.70 9.41
C ASN A 145 7.76 -6.06 8.02
N LEU A 146 9.03 -5.75 7.78
CA LEU A 146 9.73 -6.05 6.52
C LEU A 146 10.60 -7.31 6.59
N ASN A 147 10.43 -8.17 7.59
CA ASN A 147 11.10 -9.46 7.64
C ASN A 147 10.63 -10.37 6.51
N ASP A 148 11.44 -11.36 6.16
CA ASP A 148 11.07 -12.36 5.18
C ASP A 148 9.76 -13.06 5.55
N GLY A 149 9.00 -13.41 4.54
CA GLY A 149 7.71 -14.08 4.68
C GLY A 149 6.70 -13.62 3.63
N ASP A 150 5.81 -14.54 3.29
CA ASP A 150 4.74 -14.28 2.35
C ASP A 150 3.57 -13.60 3.07
N HIS A 151 2.99 -12.58 2.44
CA HIS A 151 1.92 -11.77 3.00
C HIS A 151 1.06 -11.12 1.92
N LYS A 152 -0.23 -11.06 2.17
CA LYS A 152 -1.19 -10.25 1.42
C LYS A 152 -2.26 -9.77 2.38
N ASN A 153 -2.52 -8.47 2.42
CA ASN A 153 -3.51 -7.87 3.31
C ASN A 153 -4.69 -7.23 2.58
N HIS A 154 -5.59 -6.68 3.37
CA HIS A 154 -6.80 -6.02 2.87
C HIS A 154 -6.52 -4.73 2.07
N ALA A 155 -5.37 -4.05 2.27
CA ALA A 155 -5.05 -2.89 1.44
C ALA A 155 -4.83 -3.28 -0.02
N PHE A 156 -4.27 -4.46 -0.29
CA PHE A 156 -4.15 -5.00 -1.65
C PHE A 156 -5.52 -5.13 -2.35
N ASN A 157 -6.53 -5.54 -1.60
CA ASN A 157 -7.86 -5.87 -2.12
C ASN A 157 -8.80 -4.65 -2.20
N HIS A 158 -8.72 -3.74 -1.23
CA HIS A 158 -9.78 -2.75 -0.99
C HIS A 158 -9.31 -1.29 -1.06
N TYR A 159 -8.01 -1.01 -0.99
CA TYR A 159 -7.52 0.35 -1.11
C TYR A 159 -7.40 0.76 -2.58
N VAL A 160 -8.13 1.81 -2.98
CA VAL A 160 -8.02 2.40 -4.32
C VAL A 160 -6.80 3.30 -4.34
N ALA A 161 -5.74 2.83 -4.96
CA ALA A 161 -4.46 3.50 -4.98
C ALA A 161 -4.36 4.52 -6.11
N SER A 162 -3.76 5.67 -5.83
CA SER A 162 -3.31 6.62 -6.86
C SER A 162 -2.03 6.13 -7.54
N THR A 163 -1.18 5.47 -6.77
CA THR A 163 0.10 4.91 -7.23
C THR A 163 0.32 3.55 -6.60
N ILE A 164 0.82 2.61 -7.39
CA ILE A 164 1.34 1.33 -6.90
C ILE A 164 2.82 1.23 -7.20
N ALA A 165 3.56 0.53 -6.35
CA ALA A 165 4.97 0.26 -6.55
C ALA A 165 5.30 -1.20 -6.25
N ALA A 166 6.13 -1.80 -7.11
CA ALA A 166 6.79 -3.06 -6.81
C ALA A 166 8.24 -2.78 -6.43
N VAL A 167 8.66 -3.28 -5.30
CA VAL A 167 10.03 -3.13 -4.77
C VAL A 167 10.67 -4.50 -4.64
N PHE A 168 11.91 -4.60 -5.09
CA PHE A 168 12.77 -5.80 -4.96
C PHE A 168 13.99 -5.41 -4.12
N PRO A 169 13.87 -5.42 -2.79
CA PRO A 169 14.90 -4.85 -1.91
C PRO A 169 16.22 -5.62 -1.92
N ASP A 170 16.19 -6.91 -2.26
CA ASP A 170 17.38 -7.78 -2.28
C ASP A 170 18.05 -7.83 -3.66
N LEU A 171 17.52 -7.12 -4.64
CA LEU A 171 18.11 -7.06 -5.96
C LEU A 171 19.30 -6.10 -5.98
N ASN A 172 20.35 -6.51 -5.31
CA ASN A 172 21.64 -5.87 -5.46
C ASN A 172 22.29 -6.37 -6.75
N ASN A 173 22.48 -5.50 -7.70
CA ASN A 173 23.30 -5.73 -8.88
C ASN A 173 23.03 -6.99 -9.72
N GLY A 174 22.23 -7.90 -9.28
CA GLY A 174 21.88 -9.11 -10.02
C GLY A 174 23.02 -9.86 -10.71
N GLY A 175 24.24 -9.72 -10.23
CA GLY A 175 25.44 -10.14 -10.95
C GLY A 175 25.89 -9.15 -12.05
N GLN A 176 25.23 -8.00 -12.17
CA GLN A 176 25.68 -6.92 -13.04
C GLN A 176 26.41 -5.87 -12.19
N SER A 177 27.72 -5.89 -12.27
CA SER A 177 28.63 -5.07 -11.45
C SER A 177 28.54 -3.56 -11.69
N SER A 178 27.71 -3.10 -12.62
CA SER A 178 27.67 -1.71 -13.06
C SER A 178 26.47 -0.91 -12.58
N VAL A 179 25.56 -1.48 -11.80
CA VAL A 179 24.37 -0.78 -11.31
C VAL A 179 24.36 -0.78 -9.78
N PRO A 180 24.85 0.30 -9.15
CA PRO A 180 24.81 0.41 -7.71
C PRO A 180 23.41 0.82 -7.27
N TYR A 181 22.64 -0.09 -6.72
CA TYR A 181 21.37 0.24 -6.07
C TYR A 181 21.09 -0.71 -4.92
N SER A 182 20.38 -0.21 -3.96
CA SER A 182 19.93 -0.97 -2.80
C SER A 182 18.62 -1.72 -3.06
N ALA A 183 17.82 -1.27 -4.03
CA ALA A 183 16.57 -1.91 -4.40
C ALA A 183 16.15 -1.55 -5.82
N TRP A 184 15.46 -2.48 -6.51
CA TRP A 184 14.72 -2.16 -7.72
C TRP A 184 13.31 -1.74 -7.36
N THR A 185 12.84 -0.68 -8.02
CA THR A 185 11.49 -0.16 -7.82
C THR A 185 10.83 0.13 -9.15
N TRP A 186 9.66 -0.45 -9.36
CA TRP A 186 8.76 -0.09 -10.43
C TRP A 186 7.60 0.69 -9.85
N LYS A 187 7.21 1.80 -10.47
CA LYS A 187 6.07 2.61 -10.05
C LYS A 187 5.11 2.80 -11.19
N GLN A 188 3.84 2.79 -10.87
CA GLN A 188 2.78 3.25 -11.75
C GLN A 188 1.90 4.25 -11.02
N SER A 189 1.84 5.46 -11.54
CA SER A 189 0.95 6.53 -11.08
C SER A 189 -0.35 6.54 -11.90
N GLY A 190 -1.38 7.21 -11.38
CA GLY A 190 -2.67 7.33 -12.06
C GLY A 190 -3.45 6.01 -12.11
N VAL A 191 -3.25 5.13 -11.14
CA VAL A 191 -3.85 3.78 -11.14
C VAL A 191 -5.36 3.84 -10.97
N GLY A 192 -5.87 4.54 -9.95
CA GLY A 192 -7.31 4.69 -9.67
C GLY A 192 -8.05 3.38 -9.42
N GLN A 193 -7.35 2.33 -9.01
CA GLN A 193 -7.85 0.99 -8.78
C GLN A 193 -7.16 0.35 -7.57
N THR A 194 -7.70 -0.75 -7.09
CA THR A 194 -7.00 -1.59 -6.11
C THR A 194 -5.85 -2.35 -6.77
N ALA A 195 -4.85 -2.73 -5.98
CA ALA A 195 -3.77 -3.57 -6.49
C ALA A 195 -4.30 -4.92 -7.02
N LEU A 196 -5.32 -5.50 -6.36
CA LEU A 196 -5.99 -6.71 -6.83
C LEU A 196 -6.55 -6.54 -8.24
N SER A 197 -7.34 -5.50 -8.48
CA SER A 197 -7.92 -5.21 -9.78
C SER A 197 -6.84 -4.96 -10.84
N ARG A 198 -5.79 -4.24 -10.47
CA ARG A 198 -4.71 -3.88 -11.38
C ARG A 198 -3.91 -5.10 -11.82
N LEU A 199 -3.55 -5.98 -10.89
CA LEU A 199 -2.78 -7.19 -11.22
C LEU A 199 -3.60 -8.30 -11.88
N GLN A 200 -4.91 -8.14 -11.95
CA GLN A 200 -5.79 -8.98 -12.80
C GLN A 200 -5.92 -8.43 -14.23
N SER A 201 -5.69 -7.15 -14.40
CA SER A 201 -5.82 -6.51 -15.72
C SER A 201 -4.77 -7.04 -16.69
N ASN A 202 -5.13 -7.01 -17.97
CA ASN A 202 -4.24 -7.37 -19.06
C ASN A 202 -3.83 -6.08 -19.75
N GLN A 203 -2.71 -5.49 -19.32
CA GLN A 203 -2.33 -4.16 -19.76
C GLN A 203 -0.82 -4.03 -19.98
N THR A 204 -0.46 -3.68 -21.19
CA THR A 204 0.88 -3.16 -21.51
C THR A 204 0.94 -1.69 -21.10
N LEU A 205 1.90 -1.33 -20.27
CA LEU A 205 2.13 0.04 -19.81
C LEU A 205 3.10 0.79 -20.70
N SER A 206 4.14 0.10 -21.16
CA SER A 206 5.21 0.68 -21.95
C SER A 206 5.86 -0.38 -22.82
N THR A 207 6.34 0.04 -23.97
CA THR A 207 7.24 -0.75 -24.82
C THR A 207 8.70 -0.57 -24.43
N ASN A 208 8.98 0.28 -23.44
CA ASN A 208 10.30 0.50 -22.88
C ASN A 208 10.26 0.34 -21.35
N PRO A 209 10.52 -0.86 -20.81
CA PRO A 209 10.47 -1.14 -19.38
C PRO A 209 11.41 -0.26 -18.55
N ARG A 210 12.38 0.38 -19.16
CA ARG A 210 13.32 1.29 -18.49
C ARG A 210 12.66 2.59 -18.03
N GLY A 211 11.71 3.12 -18.79
CA GLY A 211 11.01 4.34 -18.44
C GLY A 211 10.15 4.20 -17.19
N GLU A 212 9.77 2.98 -16.84
CA GLU A 212 8.89 2.69 -15.70
C GLU A 212 9.67 2.29 -14.43
N SER A 213 10.96 2.05 -14.54
CA SER A 213 11.79 1.70 -13.38
C SER A 213 12.66 2.87 -12.96
N SER A 214 12.88 3.02 -11.66
CA SER A 214 13.87 3.96 -11.13
C SER A 214 15.31 3.60 -11.51
N GLN A 215 15.49 2.48 -12.18
CA GLN A 215 16.78 1.90 -12.57
C GLN A 215 16.95 1.85 -14.08
N SER A 216 17.56 2.90 -14.60
CA SER A 216 17.91 3.05 -16.01
C SER A 216 19.18 2.30 -16.36
N GLY A 217 19.26 1.04 -16.30
CA GLY A 217 20.54 0.36 -16.56
C GLY A 217 20.44 -1.14 -16.61
N SER A 218 19.27 -1.67 -16.37
CA SER A 218 19.00 -3.10 -16.50
C SER A 218 19.32 -3.57 -17.91
N GLY A 219 19.91 -4.73 -18.03
CA GLY A 219 20.48 -5.31 -19.23
C GLY A 219 19.58 -5.44 -20.48
N PHE A 220 18.39 -4.85 -20.47
CA PHE A 220 17.50 -4.73 -21.62
C PHE A 220 17.88 -3.63 -22.61
N SER A 221 18.92 -2.85 -22.28
CA SER A 221 19.27 -1.66 -23.07
C SER A 221 19.72 -1.90 -24.48
N ASN A 222 20.20 -3.08 -24.76
CA ASN A 222 20.89 -3.39 -26.02
C ASN A 222 20.14 -4.46 -26.83
N GLN A 223 18.93 -4.82 -26.45
CA GLN A 223 18.17 -5.81 -27.19
C GLN A 223 17.46 -5.14 -28.35
N ASN A 224 17.75 -5.57 -29.54
CA ASN A 224 17.00 -5.25 -30.74
C ASN A 224 15.75 -6.12 -30.72
N GLY A 225 14.56 -5.52 -30.72
CA GLY A 225 13.32 -6.26 -30.75
C GLY A 225 12.23 -5.61 -29.90
N TYR A 226 11.14 -6.30 -29.78
CA TYR A 226 10.00 -5.83 -28.98
C TYR A 226 10.24 -6.03 -27.50
N GLN A 227 10.18 -4.93 -26.78
CA GLN A 227 10.22 -4.91 -25.33
C GLN A 227 8.90 -4.34 -24.83
N TRP A 228 8.32 -4.94 -23.81
CA TRP A 228 7.13 -4.39 -23.15
C TRP A 228 7.15 -4.69 -21.67
N TYR A 229 6.40 -3.89 -20.97
CA TYR A 229 6.29 -3.91 -19.54
C TYR A 229 4.83 -3.71 -19.16
N GLY A 230 4.34 -4.41 -18.17
CA GLY A 230 2.97 -4.25 -17.71
C GLY A 230 2.46 -5.40 -16.84
N PHE A 231 1.14 -5.51 -16.84
CA PHE A 231 0.40 -6.48 -16.04
C PHE A 231 -0.19 -7.54 -16.95
N ASN A 232 0.06 -8.82 -16.68
CA ASN A 232 -0.52 -9.95 -17.41
C ASN A 232 -0.57 -9.74 -18.92
N TYR A 233 0.44 -9.12 -19.49
CA TYR A 233 0.40 -8.71 -20.90
C TYR A 233 0.05 -9.89 -21.85
N THR A 234 -0.55 -9.54 -22.99
CA THR A 234 -1.21 -10.48 -23.91
C THR A 234 -0.28 -11.35 -24.74
N GLY A 235 1.00 -11.34 -24.49
CA GLY A 235 1.95 -12.20 -25.19
C GLY A 235 1.64 -13.68 -25.01
N ASN A 236 2.51 -14.53 -25.54
CA ASN A 236 2.42 -15.98 -25.43
C ASN A 236 2.02 -16.38 -24.00
N ASN A 237 0.96 -17.16 -23.84
CA ASN A 237 0.44 -17.61 -22.56
C ASN A 237 1.50 -18.28 -21.67
N SER A 238 2.54 -18.81 -22.26
CA SER A 238 3.65 -19.46 -21.57
C SER A 238 4.61 -18.50 -20.87
N ASN A 239 4.60 -17.22 -21.23
CA ASN A 239 5.58 -16.23 -20.79
C ASN A 239 4.95 -15.02 -20.08
N ARG A 240 3.75 -15.18 -19.50
CA ARG A 240 3.08 -14.14 -18.73
C ARG A 240 3.68 -13.96 -17.36
N VAL A 241 3.56 -12.75 -16.85
CA VAL A 241 3.88 -12.38 -15.46
C VAL A 241 2.72 -11.56 -14.89
N ARG A 242 2.51 -11.58 -13.59
CA ARG A 242 1.49 -10.73 -12.96
C ARG A 242 1.84 -9.25 -13.06
N TRP A 243 3.09 -8.91 -12.82
CA TRP A 243 3.64 -7.57 -13.06
C TRP A 243 5.10 -7.72 -13.46
N GLY A 244 5.45 -7.23 -14.61
CA GLY A 244 6.83 -7.35 -15.08
C GLY A 244 7.01 -7.03 -16.54
N PHE A 245 8.01 -7.63 -17.14
CA PHE A 245 8.46 -7.35 -18.49
C PHE A 245 8.50 -8.61 -19.36
N GLY A 246 8.49 -8.39 -20.66
CA GLY A 246 8.79 -9.38 -21.69
C GLY A 246 9.66 -8.79 -22.78
N TRP A 247 10.33 -9.67 -23.50
CA TRP A 247 11.17 -9.33 -24.62
C TRP A 247 11.10 -10.42 -25.69
N ASN A 248 11.16 -9.99 -26.95
CA ASN A 248 11.23 -10.86 -28.11
C ASN A 248 12.22 -10.28 -29.12
N ASN A 249 12.98 -11.12 -29.81
CA ASN A 249 13.88 -10.70 -30.87
C ASN A 249 13.16 -10.51 -32.22
N GLU A 250 12.00 -11.12 -32.41
CA GLU A 250 11.10 -10.85 -33.54
C GLU A 250 10.20 -9.65 -33.25
N GLY A 251 9.64 -9.10 -34.30
CA GLY A 251 8.70 -7.98 -34.21
C GLY A 251 7.30 -8.34 -33.71
N ASP A 252 7.18 -9.33 -32.84
CA ASP A 252 5.92 -9.90 -32.40
C ASP A 252 5.85 -10.00 -30.87
N GLN A 253 4.79 -9.44 -30.32
CA GLN A 253 4.46 -9.52 -28.89
C GLN A 253 3.94 -10.91 -28.47
N GLY A 254 3.50 -11.71 -29.42
CA GLY A 254 2.88 -13.01 -29.18
C GLY A 254 3.84 -14.13 -28.80
N SER A 255 5.12 -13.99 -29.12
CA SER A 255 6.13 -15.05 -28.99
C SER A 255 7.32 -14.66 -28.10
N ASN A 256 7.06 -14.12 -26.91
CA ASN A 256 8.11 -13.65 -26.00
C ASN A 256 9.21 -14.68 -25.77
N ASP A 257 10.44 -14.29 -25.98
CA ASP A 257 11.62 -15.10 -25.65
C ASP A 257 11.94 -15.09 -24.17
N VAL A 258 11.76 -13.95 -23.54
CA VAL A 258 12.10 -13.76 -22.11
C VAL A 258 10.99 -13.03 -21.39
N SER A 259 10.73 -13.41 -20.16
CA SER A 259 9.89 -12.66 -19.25
C SER A 259 10.37 -12.76 -17.81
N GLY A 260 10.08 -11.76 -17.00
CA GLY A 260 10.47 -11.76 -15.60
C GLY A 260 9.71 -10.71 -14.80
N GLY A 261 9.73 -10.87 -13.49
CA GLY A 261 9.04 -10.01 -12.54
C GLY A 261 8.30 -10.79 -11.47
N ILE A 262 7.11 -10.29 -11.09
CA ILE A 262 6.26 -10.92 -10.09
C ILE A 262 5.45 -12.04 -10.75
N ALA A 263 5.52 -13.22 -10.17
CA ALA A 263 4.78 -14.43 -10.54
C ALA A 263 4.86 -14.78 -12.04
N PRO A 264 6.03 -15.17 -12.55
CA PRO A 264 6.15 -15.69 -13.90
C PRO A 264 5.38 -17.03 -14.06
N VAL A 265 4.59 -17.16 -15.10
CA VAL A 265 3.64 -18.30 -15.26
C VAL A 265 4.33 -19.67 -15.29
N ARG A 266 5.51 -19.76 -15.90
CA ARG A 266 6.22 -21.04 -16.03
C ARG A 266 7.04 -21.42 -14.80
N SER A 267 7.45 -20.46 -14.00
CA SER A 267 8.30 -20.76 -12.85
C SER A 267 7.52 -21.40 -11.71
N GLY A 268 6.22 -21.10 -11.61
CA GLY A 268 5.41 -21.47 -10.45
C GLY A 268 5.77 -20.72 -9.17
N ASN A 269 6.81 -19.89 -9.18
CA ASN A 269 7.29 -19.12 -8.03
C ASN A 269 6.69 -17.71 -8.01
N SER A 270 6.64 -17.12 -6.81
CA SER A 270 6.11 -15.78 -6.57
C SER A 270 7.01 -14.68 -7.14
N ALA A 271 8.32 -14.86 -7.08
CA ALA A 271 9.33 -13.94 -7.61
C ALA A 271 10.69 -14.65 -7.75
N GLY A 272 11.66 -13.98 -8.34
CA GLY A 272 13.04 -14.45 -8.37
C GLY A 272 13.44 -15.24 -9.62
N ASP A 273 12.53 -15.53 -10.48
CA ASP A 273 12.78 -16.26 -11.72
C ASP A 273 12.55 -15.38 -12.96
N HIS A 274 13.23 -15.73 -14.02
CA HIS A 274 12.91 -15.28 -15.37
C HIS A 274 12.64 -16.51 -16.25
N ILE A 275 11.95 -16.30 -17.34
CA ILE A 275 11.53 -17.34 -18.27
C ILE A 275 12.18 -17.09 -19.61
N TYR A 276 12.75 -18.16 -20.21
CA TYR A 276 13.13 -18.21 -21.62
C TYR A 276 12.18 -19.10 -22.40
N CYS A 277 11.74 -18.67 -23.57
CA CYS A 277 10.73 -19.37 -24.35
C CYS A 277 11.14 -20.80 -24.70
N CYS A 278 12.34 -20.98 -25.20
CA CYS A 278 12.74 -22.20 -25.89
C CYS A 278 13.63 -23.11 -25.03
N GLN A 279 14.04 -22.66 -23.84
CA GLN A 279 14.93 -23.38 -22.95
C GLN A 279 14.31 -23.75 -21.60
N GLY A 280 13.00 -23.46 -21.44
CA GLY A 280 12.33 -23.68 -20.16
C GLY A 280 12.63 -22.60 -19.13
N THR A 281 12.23 -22.84 -17.90
CA THR A 281 12.49 -21.93 -16.79
C THR A 281 13.94 -22.01 -16.39
N THR A 282 14.71 -20.97 -16.60
CA THR A 282 16.01 -20.84 -15.95
C THR A 282 15.79 -20.15 -14.62
N GLY A 283 15.55 -20.91 -13.58
CA GLY A 283 15.52 -20.36 -12.23
C GLY A 283 16.85 -19.70 -11.93
N VAL A 284 16.88 -18.38 -11.85
CA VAL A 284 17.96 -17.72 -11.15
C VAL A 284 17.65 -17.96 -9.69
N ASN A 285 18.13 -19.03 -9.14
CA ASN A 285 17.93 -19.46 -7.77
C ASN A 285 18.32 -18.34 -6.77
N ARG A 286 17.54 -17.26 -6.76
CA ARG A 286 17.70 -16.10 -5.89
C ARG A 286 16.60 -16.13 -4.86
N SER A 287 16.97 -16.10 -3.61
CA SER A 287 16.08 -15.71 -2.54
C SER A 287 15.77 -14.22 -2.75
N ILE A 288 14.81 -13.91 -3.60
CA ILE A 288 14.39 -12.53 -3.85
C ILE A 288 13.13 -12.28 -3.06
N ARG A 289 13.15 -11.26 -2.21
CA ARG A 289 11.96 -10.65 -1.67
C ARG A 289 11.40 -9.67 -2.71
N ALA A 290 10.09 -9.70 -2.85
CA ALA A 290 9.35 -8.70 -3.61
C ALA A 290 8.23 -8.13 -2.74
N GLU A 291 7.95 -6.85 -2.92
CA GLU A 291 6.95 -6.11 -2.15
C GLU A 291 6.07 -5.32 -3.11
N ILE A 292 4.76 -5.22 -2.82
CA ILE A 292 3.85 -4.29 -3.49
C ILE A 292 3.35 -3.29 -2.45
N TRP A 293 3.55 -2.03 -2.78
CA TRP A 293 3.16 -0.88 -2.00
C TRP A 293 2.07 -0.09 -2.71
N VAL A 294 1.18 0.52 -1.95
CA VAL A 294 0.08 1.35 -2.43
C VAL A 294 0.10 2.71 -1.74
N GLN A 295 -0.23 3.77 -2.55
CA GLN A 295 -0.31 5.15 -2.08
C GLN A 295 -1.51 5.87 -2.71
#